data_c256a46284f3aa71c381dfa75682ccf0
#
_entry.id   c256a46284f3aa71c381dfa75682ccf0
#
_cell.length_a   1.000
_cell.length_b   1.000
_cell.length_c   1.000
_cell.angle_alpha   90.00
_cell.angle_beta   90.00
_cell.angle_gamma   90.00
#
_symmetry.space_group_name_H-M   'P 1'
#
loop_
_entity.id
_entity.type
_entity.pdbx_description
1 polymer ?
#
loop_
_entity_poly.entity_id
_entity_poly.type
_entity_poly.pdbx_seq_one_letter_code
_entity_poly.pdbx_strand_id
1 'polypeptide(L)'
;MVNLFSPKSASTILLVDDEPDIVLALQDLLEGEGYQIDVAITGTDALERVQERAYDAVLLDIRLPDMDGLLVLQNMAKSIPGLPIIILTGCTTLDSVIGPLEEQGAFDYLHKPINRPAVKTAVRHAIKAQKLAKKIEKAHHALQESESRFQAVFHAAQDAIVLANHQGRIMSWNPAAESMFGYITEEIFGQPLTLIMPTRYREAHIKGMERLQATGKARVLGTTLSLHGLRKNGQEFPIELSLNSWNNGKHPSYSGFIRDISFRESVGTIQKVTVE
;
A
#
# COMPACT_ATOMS: atom_id res chain seq x y z
N MET A 1 -10.08 7.75 -31.57
CA MET A 1 -11.01 7.22 -30.55
C MET A 1 -10.52 5.83 -30.17
N VAL A 2 -9.77 5.72 -29.09
CA VAL A 2 -9.25 4.44 -28.58
C VAL A 2 -10.36 3.84 -27.74
N ASN A 3 -10.81 2.65 -28.13
CA ASN A 3 -11.90 1.91 -27.50
C ASN A 3 -11.44 1.42 -26.11
N LEU A 4 -11.81 2.14 -25.04
CA LEU A 4 -11.44 1.92 -23.63
C LEU A 4 -12.30 0.87 -22.91
N PHE A 5 -12.94 -0.02 -23.66
CA PHE A 5 -13.62 -1.19 -23.09
C PHE A 5 -12.78 -2.45 -23.35
N SER A 6 -11.74 -2.66 -22.53
CA SER A 6 -11.29 -4.05 -22.31
C SER A 6 -12.48 -4.80 -21.69
N PRO A 7 -12.90 -5.96 -22.24
CA PRO A 7 -13.96 -6.74 -21.61
C PRO A 7 -13.50 -7.07 -20.20
N LYS A 8 -14.31 -6.69 -19.20
CA LYS A 8 -14.12 -7.14 -17.82
C LYS A 8 -14.04 -8.66 -17.89
N SER A 9 -12.89 -9.25 -17.59
CA SER A 9 -12.79 -10.72 -17.56
C SER A 9 -13.90 -11.24 -16.67
N ALA A 10 -14.74 -12.11 -17.20
CA ALA A 10 -15.81 -12.72 -16.45
C ALA A 10 -15.22 -13.41 -15.23
N SER A 11 -15.84 -13.24 -14.07
CA SER A 11 -15.38 -13.94 -12.86
C SER A 11 -15.69 -15.43 -13.02
N THR A 12 -14.75 -16.27 -12.60
CA THR A 12 -14.83 -17.72 -12.70
C THR A 12 -15.21 -18.30 -11.34
N ILE A 13 -16.20 -19.15 -11.32
CA ILE A 13 -16.75 -19.82 -10.13
C ILE A 13 -16.58 -21.32 -10.30
N LEU A 14 -16.13 -22.00 -9.27
CA LEU A 14 -16.17 -23.46 -9.21
C LEU A 14 -17.46 -23.90 -8.49
N LEU A 15 -18.27 -24.69 -9.16
CA LEU A 15 -19.47 -25.32 -8.62
C LEU A 15 -19.17 -26.78 -8.32
N VAL A 16 -19.30 -27.18 -7.06
CA VAL A 16 -19.00 -28.52 -6.56
C VAL A 16 -20.27 -29.14 -6.02
N ASP A 17 -20.91 -30.03 -6.78
CA ASP A 17 -22.12 -30.71 -6.41
C ASP A 17 -22.30 -31.96 -7.32
N ASP A 18 -22.71 -33.11 -6.78
CA ASP A 18 -22.87 -34.34 -7.53
C ASP A 18 -24.33 -34.54 -8.07
N GLU A 19 -25.25 -33.65 -7.69
CA GLU A 19 -26.65 -33.70 -8.13
C GLU A 19 -26.81 -32.96 -9.50
N PRO A 20 -27.03 -33.67 -10.65
CA PRO A 20 -27.06 -33.06 -11.97
C PRO A 20 -28.08 -31.93 -12.13
N ASP A 21 -29.24 -32.07 -11.50
CA ASP A 21 -30.33 -31.10 -11.59
C ASP A 21 -29.98 -29.78 -10.87
N ILE A 22 -29.27 -29.88 -9.76
CA ILE A 22 -28.74 -28.70 -9.02
C ILE A 22 -27.65 -28.02 -9.82
N VAL A 23 -26.69 -28.80 -10.36
CA VAL A 23 -25.59 -28.29 -11.19
C VAL A 23 -26.16 -27.52 -12.37
N LEU A 24 -27.07 -28.10 -13.15
CA LEU A 24 -27.65 -27.43 -14.32
C LEU A 24 -28.41 -26.16 -13.92
N ALA A 25 -29.22 -26.20 -12.84
CA ALA A 25 -29.97 -25.03 -12.41
C ALA A 25 -29.11 -23.88 -11.91
N LEU A 26 -28.00 -24.18 -11.23
CA LEU A 26 -27.04 -23.18 -10.75
C LEU A 26 -26.14 -22.65 -11.88
N GLN A 27 -25.69 -23.51 -12.79
CA GLN A 27 -24.93 -23.14 -13.95
C GLN A 27 -25.70 -22.15 -14.82
N ASP A 28 -26.92 -22.48 -15.24
CA ASP A 28 -27.82 -21.60 -16.00
C ASP A 28 -28.02 -20.26 -15.31
N LEU A 29 -28.25 -20.30 -13.99
CA LEU A 29 -28.49 -19.10 -13.17
C LEU A 29 -27.30 -18.15 -13.17
N LEU A 30 -26.08 -18.68 -13.00
CA LEU A 30 -24.89 -17.90 -12.81
C LEU A 30 -24.26 -17.50 -14.14
N GLU A 31 -24.32 -18.34 -15.16
CA GLU A 31 -23.94 -17.97 -16.53
C GLU A 31 -24.83 -16.84 -17.07
N GLY A 32 -26.15 -16.88 -16.76
CA GLY A 32 -27.07 -15.79 -17.05
C GLY A 32 -26.73 -14.45 -16.37
N GLU A 33 -25.95 -14.46 -15.28
CA GLU A 33 -25.39 -13.27 -14.61
C GLU A 33 -24.01 -12.86 -15.16
N GLY A 34 -23.48 -13.62 -16.13
CA GLY A 34 -22.21 -13.32 -16.81
C GLY A 34 -20.97 -13.90 -16.12
N TYR A 35 -21.13 -14.91 -15.27
CA TYR A 35 -20.03 -15.66 -14.67
C TYR A 35 -19.60 -16.83 -15.57
N GLN A 36 -18.33 -17.23 -15.48
CA GLN A 36 -17.85 -18.49 -16.04
C GLN A 36 -17.94 -19.56 -14.95
N ILE A 37 -18.53 -20.71 -15.28
CA ILE A 37 -18.76 -21.79 -14.32
C ILE A 37 -17.95 -23.01 -14.74
N ASP A 38 -17.08 -23.48 -13.87
CA ASP A 38 -16.47 -24.81 -13.95
C ASP A 38 -17.19 -25.70 -12.94
N VAL A 39 -17.41 -26.96 -13.31
CA VAL A 39 -18.15 -27.93 -12.48
C VAL A 39 -17.21 -29.04 -12.04
N ALA A 40 -17.25 -29.38 -10.77
CA ALA A 40 -16.67 -30.59 -10.20
C ALA A 40 -17.78 -31.42 -9.54
N ILE A 41 -17.78 -32.72 -9.74
CA ILE A 41 -18.78 -33.63 -9.18
C ILE A 41 -18.25 -34.46 -7.99
N THR A 42 -16.98 -34.25 -7.63
CA THR A 42 -16.31 -34.89 -6.48
C THR A 42 -15.44 -33.88 -5.75
N GLY A 43 -15.17 -34.15 -4.48
CA GLY A 43 -14.26 -33.35 -3.65
C GLY A 43 -12.82 -33.41 -4.18
N THR A 44 -12.38 -34.59 -4.64
CA THR A 44 -11.04 -34.77 -5.20
C THR A 44 -10.84 -33.90 -6.45
N ASP A 45 -11.76 -33.94 -7.45
CA ASP A 45 -11.71 -33.08 -8.64
C ASP A 45 -11.73 -31.59 -8.27
N ALA A 46 -12.54 -31.23 -7.28
CA ALA A 46 -12.60 -29.85 -6.80
C ALA A 46 -11.26 -29.36 -6.23
N LEU A 47 -10.58 -30.18 -5.43
CA LEU A 47 -9.27 -29.85 -4.86
C LEU A 47 -8.16 -29.76 -5.92
N GLU A 48 -8.19 -30.63 -6.91
CA GLU A 48 -7.25 -30.57 -8.05
C GLU A 48 -7.44 -29.28 -8.86
N ARG A 49 -8.68 -28.94 -9.24
CA ARG A 49 -9.00 -27.75 -10.03
C ARG A 49 -8.59 -26.44 -9.38
N VAL A 50 -8.76 -26.30 -8.05
CA VAL A 50 -8.37 -25.07 -7.35
C VAL A 50 -6.85 -24.89 -7.26
N GLN A 51 -6.08 -25.98 -7.46
CA GLN A 51 -4.60 -25.89 -7.58
C GLN A 51 -4.14 -25.54 -8.98
N GLU A 52 -4.87 -26.00 -10.00
CA GLU A 52 -4.52 -25.75 -11.41
C GLU A 52 -4.96 -24.38 -11.92
N ARG A 53 -6.09 -23.87 -11.40
CA ARG A 53 -6.73 -22.65 -11.87
C ARG A 53 -7.23 -21.76 -10.73
N ALA A 54 -7.13 -20.45 -10.91
CA ALA A 54 -7.67 -19.48 -9.96
C ALA A 54 -9.18 -19.30 -10.16
N TYR A 55 -9.94 -19.38 -9.08
CA TYR A 55 -11.38 -19.07 -9.00
C TYR A 55 -11.65 -17.83 -8.18
N ASP A 56 -12.75 -17.14 -8.50
CA ASP A 56 -13.20 -15.95 -7.75
C ASP A 56 -14.17 -16.29 -6.62
N ALA A 57 -14.82 -17.46 -6.68
CA ALA A 57 -15.64 -18.04 -5.62
C ALA A 57 -15.82 -19.54 -5.86
N VAL A 58 -16.19 -20.27 -4.81
CA VAL A 58 -16.60 -21.68 -4.86
C VAL A 58 -17.99 -21.81 -4.26
N LEU A 59 -18.89 -22.57 -4.94
CA LEU A 59 -20.09 -23.12 -4.33
C LEU A 59 -19.83 -24.60 -4.05
N LEU A 60 -19.98 -25.02 -2.82
CA LEU A 60 -19.55 -26.35 -2.38
C LEU A 60 -20.68 -27.07 -1.65
N ASP A 61 -21.14 -28.21 -2.17
CA ASP A 61 -22.03 -29.11 -1.41
C ASP A 61 -21.25 -29.81 -0.28
N ILE A 62 -21.90 -29.97 0.84
CA ILE A 62 -21.36 -30.73 1.97
C ILE A 62 -21.31 -32.22 1.67
N ARG A 63 -22.33 -32.75 0.95
CA ARG A 63 -22.43 -34.18 0.67
C ARG A 63 -21.92 -34.48 -0.72
N LEU A 64 -20.69 -34.99 -0.79
CA LEU A 64 -20.07 -35.45 -2.01
C LEU A 64 -19.86 -36.98 -2.00
N PRO A 65 -19.76 -37.61 -3.18
CA PRO A 65 -19.73 -39.08 -3.26
C PRO A 65 -18.42 -39.69 -2.74
N ASP A 66 -17.32 -38.94 -2.75
CA ASP A 66 -15.96 -39.41 -2.43
C ASP A 66 -15.45 -38.94 -1.07
N MET A 67 -15.91 -37.79 -0.58
CA MET A 67 -15.47 -37.25 0.72
C MET A 67 -16.47 -36.23 1.30
N ASP A 68 -16.29 -35.92 2.58
CA ASP A 68 -17.07 -34.87 3.25
C ASP A 68 -16.68 -33.49 2.73
N GLY A 69 -17.68 -32.69 2.27
CA GLY A 69 -17.46 -31.33 1.79
C GLY A 69 -16.84 -30.39 2.83
N LEU A 70 -16.99 -30.67 4.13
CA LEU A 70 -16.29 -29.93 5.17
C LEU A 70 -14.78 -30.16 5.14
N LEU A 71 -14.36 -31.38 4.78
CA LEU A 71 -12.94 -31.67 4.58
C LEU A 71 -12.40 -30.94 3.35
N VAL A 72 -13.18 -30.86 2.28
CA VAL A 72 -12.86 -30.06 1.08
C VAL A 72 -12.71 -28.59 1.45
N LEU A 73 -13.66 -28.03 2.19
CA LEU A 73 -13.61 -26.64 2.69
C LEU A 73 -12.33 -26.38 3.44
N GLN A 74 -11.97 -27.20 4.43
CA GLN A 74 -10.76 -27.02 5.24
C GLN A 74 -9.48 -27.08 4.40
N ASN A 75 -9.41 -28.01 3.43
CA ASN A 75 -8.27 -28.12 2.55
C ASN A 75 -8.15 -26.91 1.62
N MET A 76 -9.24 -26.43 1.02
CA MET A 76 -9.26 -25.23 0.19
C MET A 76 -8.89 -23.99 0.98
N ALA A 77 -9.45 -23.78 2.18
CA ALA A 77 -9.17 -22.64 3.03
C ALA A 77 -7.69 -22.56 3.45
N LYS A 78 -7.06 -23.72 3.67
CA LYS A 78 -5.61 -23.82 3.98
C LYS A 78 -4.72 -23.58 2.75
N SER A 79 -5.11 -24.14 1.60
CA SER A 79 -4.30 -24.08 0.38
C SER A 79 -4.40 -22.75 -0.34
N ILE A 80 -5.57 -22.10 -0.29
CA ILE A 80 -5.86 -20.85 -0.98
C ILE A 80 -6.54 -19.88 0.00
N PRO A 81 -5.79 -19.27 0.92
CA PRO A 81 -6.35 -18.32 1.87
C PRO A 81 -7.07 -17.15 1.15
N GLY A 82 -8.27 -16.83 1.61
CA GLY A 82 -9.06 -15.74 1.04
C GLY A 82 -9.90 -16.10 -0.20
N LEU A 83 -9.92 -17.36 -0.65
CA LEU A 83 -10.88 -17.85 -1.62
C LEU A 83 -12.25 -17.95 -0.95
N PRO A 84 -13.28 -17.20 -1.37
CA PRO A 84 -14.59 -17.28 -0.75
C PRO A 84 -15.29 -18.59 -1.16
N ILE A 85 -15.67 -19.38 -0.16
CA ILE A 85 -16.36 -20.66 -0.32
C ILE A 85 -17.74 -20.54 0.28
N ILE A 86 -18.78 -20.73 -0.54
CA ILE A 86 -20.19 -20.71 -0.16
C ILE A 86 -20.66 -22.16 -0.05
N ILE A 87 -21.11 -22.54 1.13
CA ILE A 87 -21.57 -23.91 1.39
C ILE A 87 -23.02 -24.07 0.95
N LEU A 88 -23.31 -25.14 0.21
CA LEU A 88 -24.66 -25.60 -0.10
C LEU A 88 -25.04 -26.75 0.84
N THR A 89 -26.20 -26.68 1.52
CA THR A 89 -26.56 -27.66 2.52
C THR A 89 -28.03 -27.95 2.54
N GLY A 90 -28.41 -29.24 2.70
CA GLY A 90 -29.77 -29.70 2.90
C GLY A 90 -30.16 -29.92 4.37
N CYS A 91 -29.28 -29.68 5.32
CA CYS A 91 -29.53 -29.94 6.73
C CYS A 91 -30.18 -28.73 7.43
N THR A 92 -31.36 -28.93 8.04
CA THR A 92 -32.12 -27.90 8.78
C THR A 92 -31.65 -27.69 10.22
N THR A 93 -30.71 -28.51 10.71
CA THR A 93 -30.19 -28.45 12.09
C THR A 93 -28.88 -27.65 12.18
N LEU A 94 -28.57 -26.80 11.20
CA LEU A 94 -27.33 -26.07 11.10
C LEU A 94 -27.16 -24.87 12.04
N ASP A 95 -28.22 -24.42 12.72
CA ASP A 95 -28.08 -23.34 13.73
C ASP A 95 -27.06 -23.67 14.83
N SER A 96 -26.78 -24.95 15.06
CA SER A 96 -25.71 -25.43 15.95
C SER A 96 -24.33 -25.61 15.27
N VAL A 97 -24.25 -25.52 13.94
CA VAL A 97 -23.05 -25.80 13.15
C VAL A 97 -22.52 -24.52 12.43
N ILE A 98 -23.32 -23.45 12.36
CA ILE A 98 -22.99 -22.22 11.63
C ILE A 98 -21.71 -21.56 12.18
N GLY A 99 -21.58 -21.39 13.50
CA GLY A 99 -20.36 -20.84 14.10
C GLY A 99 -19.10 -21.65 13.77
N PRO A 100 -19.14 -22.99 13.87
CA PRO A 100 -18.02 -23.84 13.43
C PRO A 100 -17.67 -23.74 11.94
N LEU A 101 -18.63 -23.47 11.03
CA LEU A 101 -18.37 -23.35 9.59
C LEU A 101 -17.64 -22.07 9.22
N GLU A 102 -17.98 -20.94 9.85
CA GLU A 102 -17.24 -19.66 9.68
C GLU A 102 -15.82 -19.79 10.24
N GLU A 103 -15.65 -20.44 11.40
CA GLU A 103 -14.34 -20.73 11.97
C GLU A 103 -13.51 -21.69 11.09
N GLN A 104 -14.15 -22.53 10.27
CA GLN A 104 -13.51 -23.43 9.32
C GLN A 104 -13.21 -22.79 7.97
N GLY A 105 -13.57 -21.50 7.75
CA GLY A 105 -13.21 -20.73 6.56
C GLY A 105 -14.33 -20.63 5.51
N ALA A 106 -15.58 -20.99 5.82
CA ALA A 106 -16.71 -20.71 4.94
C ALA A 106 -16.97 -19.19 4.89
N PHE A 107 -17.23 -18.67 3.68
CA PHE A 107 -17.60 -17.28 3.47
C PHE A 107 -19.10 -17.03 3.74
N ASP A 108 -19.94 -17.99 3.36
CA ASP A 108 -21.39 -17.94 3.50
C ASP A 108 -21.98 -19.35 3.36
N TYR A 109 -23.26 -19.52 3.63
CA TYR A 109 -23.98 -20.79 3.44
C TYR A 109 -25.37 -20.59 2.86
N LEU A 110 -25.84 -21.56 2.09
CA LEU A 110 -27.16 -21.56 1.44
C LEU A 110 -27.88 -22.87 1.66
N HIS A 111 -29.14 -22.78 2.06
CA HIS A 111 -29.99 -23.97 2.28
C HIS A 111 -30.59 -24.50 0.98
N LYS A 112 -30.55 -25.84 0.81
CA LYS A 112 -31.35 -26.54 -0.18
C LYS A 112 -32.81 -26.75 0.41
N PRO A 113 -33.88 -26.44 -0.35
CA PRO A 113 -33.94 -26.13 -1.78
C PRO A 113 -33.43 -24.74 -2.07
N ILE A 114 -32.63 -24.63 -3.17
CA ILE A 114 -31.88 -23.47 -3.52
C ILE A 114 -32.77 -22.28 -3.90
N ASN A 115 -32.65 -21.19 -3.16
CA ASN A 115 -33.29 -19.91 -3.47
C ASN A 115 -32.44 -19.11 -4.46
N ARG A 116 -32.85 -18.98 -5.72
CA ARG A 116 -32.17 -18.28 -6.79
C ARG A 116 -31.70 -16.86 -6.42
N PRO A 117 -32.53 -15.98 -5.84
CA PRO A 117 -32.09 -14.66 -5.34
C PRO A 117 -30.98 -14.72 -4.28
N ALA A 118 -31.07 -15.70 -3.36
CA ALA A 118 -30.05 -15.86 -2.31
C ALA A 118 -28.68 -16.23 -2.91
N VAL A 119 -28.66 -17.20 -3.86
CA VAL A 119 -27.45 -17.60 -4.57
C VAL A 119 -26.80 -16.39 -5.28
N LYS A 120 -27.57 -15.64 -6.06
CA LYS A 120 -27.08 -14.44 -6.75
C LYS A 120 -26.46 -13.43 -5.79
N THR A 121 -27.09 -13.25 -4.63
CA THR A 121 -26.63 -12.30 -3.62
C THR A 121 -25.35 -12.78 -2.96
N ALA A 122 -25.29 -14.02 -2.51
CA ALA A 122 -24.12 -14.61 -1.86
C ALA A 122 -22.90 -14.62 -2.80
N VAL A 123 -23.07 -15.07 -4.04
CA VAL A 123 -21.99 -15.07 -5.05
C VAL A 123 -21.50 -13.66 -5.36
N ARG A 124 -22.40 -12.71 -5.54
CA ARG A 124 -22.02 -11.32 -5.77
C ARG A 124 -21.24 -10.72 -4.61
N HIS A 125 -21.64 -11.01 -3.37
CA HIS A 125 -20.92 -10.56 -2.16
C HIS A 125 -19.55 -11.21 -2.07
N ALA A 126 -19.45 -12.52 -2.29
CA ALA A 126 -18.23 -13.28 -2.28
C ALA A 126 -17.18 -12.70 -3.29
N ILE A 127 -17.61 -12.54 -4.54
CA ILE A 127 -16.74 -12.00 -5.60
C ILE A 127 -16.35 -10.54 -5.30
N LYS A 128 -17.28 -9.73 -4.78
CA LYS A 128 -16.97 -8.34 -4.40
C LYS A 128 -15.94 -8.27 -3.27
N ALA A 129 -16.11 -9.10 -2.24
CA ALA A 129 -15.18 -9.18 -1.11
C ALA A 129 -13.79 -9.60 -1.58
N GLN A 130 -13.66 -10.64 -2.41
CA GLN A 130 -12.41 -11.11 -2.95
C GLN A 130 -11.72 -10.05 -3.82
N LYS A 131 -12.47 -9.39 -4.71
CA LYS A 131 -11.91 -8.31 -5.55
C LYS A 131 -11.41 -7.14 -4.73
N LEU A 132 -12.09 -6.83 -3.62
CA LEU A 132 -11.65 -5.77 -2.70
C LEU A 132 -10.38 -6.20 -1.94
N ALA A 133 -10.34 -7.43 -1.41
CA ALA A 133 -9.16 -7.98 -0.75
C ALA A 133 -7.92 -7.96 -1.67
N LYS A 134 -8.04 -8.46 -2.91
CA LYS A 134 -6.97 -8.42 -3.93
C LYS A 134 -6.52 -6.98 -4.26
N LYS A 135 -7.44 -5.99 -4.25
CA LYS A 135 -7.07 -4.58 -4.45
C LYS A 135 -6.29 -4.00 -3.29
N ILE A 136 -6.71 -4.30 -2.05
CA ILE A 136 -6.02 -3.86 -0.83
C ILE A 136 -4.61 -4.44 -0.81
N GLU A 137 -4.45 -5.73 -1.07
CA GLU A 137 -3.16 -6.40 -1.11
C GLU A 137 -2.21 -5.78 -2.15
N LYS A 138 -2.70 -5.56 -3.38
CA LYS A 138 -1.93 -4.89 -4.43
C LYS A 138 -1.52 -3.46 -4.06
N ALA A 139 -2.44 -2.70 -3.46
CA ALA A 139 -2.15 -1.33 -3.02
C ALA A 139 -1.12 -1.31 -1.88
N HIS A 140 -1.24 -2.25 -0.93
CA HIS A 140 -0.29 -2.41 0.17
C HIS A 140 1.11 -2.76 -0.35
N HIS A 141 1.21 -3.73 -1.26
CA HIS A 141 2.49 -4.12 -1.87
C HIS A 141 3.13 -2.96 -2.65
N ALA A 142 2.34 -2.23 -3.46
CA ALA A 142 2.83 -1.07 -4.20
C ALA A 142 3.31 0.07 -3.27
N LEU A 143 2.61 0.27 -2.14
CA LEU A 143 3.02 1.23 -1.12
C LEU A 143 4.35 0.83 -0.47
N GLN A 144 4.49 -0.43 -0.04
CA GLN A 144 5.72 -0.95 0.54
C GLN A 144 6.92 -0.85 -0.43
N GLU A 145 6.71 -1.17 -1.70
CA GLU A 145 7.75 -1.04 -2.73
C GLU A 145 8.16 0.43 -2.94
N SER A 146 7.19 1.34 -2.96
CA SER A 146 7.45 2.79 -3.08
C SER A 146 8.21 3.33 -1.87
N GLU A 147 7.81 2.92 -0.66
CA GLU A 147 8.47 3.30 0.58
C GLU A 147 9.92 2.77 0.63
N SER A 148 10.12 1.50 0.28
CA SER A 148 11.46 0.89 0.24
C SER A 148 12.37 1.61 -0.76
N ARG A 149 11.85 1.98 -1.94
CA ARG A 149 12.61 2.76 -2.92
C ARG A 149 12.96 4.16 -2.41
N PHE A 150 12.01 4.83 -1.76
CA PHE A 150 12.28 6.13 -1.14
C PHE A 150 13.37 6.02 -0.08
N GLN A 151 13.27 5.06 0.82
CA GLN A 151 14.26 4.83 1.87
C GLN A 151 15.65 4.54 1.28
N ALA A 152 15.74 3.70 0.25
CA ALA A 152 17.01 3.40 -0.40
C ALA A 152 17.70 4.65 -0.96
N VAL A 153 16.96 5.51 -1.67
CA VAL A 153 17.50 6.77 -2.21
C VAL A 153 17.85 7.76 -1.10
N PHE A 154 16.97 7.89 -0.10
CA PHE A 154 17.14 8.80 1.02
C PHE A 154 18.38 8.47 1.86
N HIS A 155 18.62 7.17 2.12
CA HIS A 155 19.79 6.70 2.87
C HIS A 155 21.10 6.71 2.07
N ALA A 156 21.03 6.45 0.75
CA ALA A 156 22.22 6.42 -0.10
C ALA A 156 22.69 7.81 -0.56
N ALA A 157 21.88 8.85 -0.36
CA ALA A 157 22.23 10.20 -0.77
C ALA A 157 23.46 10.72 0.00
N GLN A 158 24.42 11.30 -0.74
CA GLN A 158 25.61 11.93 -0.16
C GLN A 158 25.34 13.36 0.34
N ASP A 159 24.36 14.03 -0.25
CA ASP A 159 23.91 15.34 0.23
C ASP A 159 22.95 15.14 1.41
N ALA A 160 22.98 16.07 2.36
CA ALA A 160 22.03 16.06 3.46
C ALA A 160 20.61 16.36 2.95
N ILE A 161 19.66 15.48 3.25
CA ILE A 161 18.24 15.65 2.92
C ILE A 161 17.48 15.87 4.21
N VAL A 162 16.84 17.04 4.30
CA VAL A 162 16.07 17.46 5.47
C VAL A 162 14.64 17.74 5.04
N LEU A 163 13.67 17.06 5.65
CA LEU A 163 12.25 17.33 5.44
C LEU A 163 11.70 18.08 6.65
N ALA A 164 10.87 19.09 6.42
CA ALA A 164 10.22 19.86 7.47
C ALA A 164 8.73 20.08 7.18
N ASN A 165 7.94 20.20 8.25
CA ASN A 165 6.53 20.53 8.15
C ASN A 165 6.30 22.03 7.91
N HIS A 166 5.04 22.42 7.77
CA HIS A 166 4.61 23.81 7.58
C HIS A 166 5.02 24.77 8.71
N GLN A 167 5.37 24.25 9.89
CA GLN A 167 5.85 25.04 11.03
C GLN A 167 7.39 25.13 11.07
N GLY A 168 8.09 24.57 10.07
CA GLY A 168 9.56 24.53 10.06
C GLY A 168 10.16 23.54 11.05
N ARG A 169 9.40 22.52 11.50
CA ARG A 169 9.93 21.46 12.35
C ARG A 169 10.39 20.28 11.50
N ILE A 170 11.52 19.72 11.84
CA ILE A 170 12.18 18.62 11.14
C ILE A 170 11.35 17.35 11.27
N MET A 171 11.01 16.73 10.13
CA MET A 171 10.24 15.51 10.03
C MET A 171 11.07 14.31 9.55
N SER A 172 12.15 14.57 8.78
CA SER A 172 13.05 13.53 8.30
C SER A 172 14.46 14.07 8.17
N TRP A 173 15.43 13.20 8.42
CA TRP A 173 16.84 13.51 8.55
C TRP A 173 17.65 12.31 8.05
N ASN A 174 18.33 12.40 6.89
CA ASN A 174 19.06 11.28 6.34
C ASN A 174 20.46 11.10 6.97
N PRO A 175 21.13 9.96 6.76
CA PRO A 175 22.45 9.71 7.32
C PRO A 175 23.51 10.75 6.92
N ALA A 176 23.42 11.31 5.73
CA ALA A 176 24.31 12.39 5.31
C ALA A 176 24.10 13.66 6.14
N ALA A 177 22.86 13.97 6.52
CA ALA A 177 22.55 15.09 7.41
C ALA A 177 23.06 14.82 8.84
N GLU A 178 22.97 13.60 9.34
CA GLU A 178 23.58 13.21 10.64
C GLU A 178 25.08 13.44 10.62
N SER A 179 25.76 12.93 9.59
CA SER A 179 27.21 13.07 9.44
C SER A 179 27.63 14.54 9.27
N MET A 180 26.85 15.32 8.52
CA MET A 180 27.14 16.71 8.19
C MET A 180 26.95 17.64 9.39
N PHE A 181 25.84 17.51 10.11
CA PHE A 181 25.47 18.42 11.21
C PHE A 181 25.82 17.90 12.60
N GLY A 182 26.03 16.58 12.75
CA GLY A 182 26.41 15.95 14.03
C GLY A 182 25.25 15.70 14.99
N TYR A 183 24.00 15.80 14.52
CA TYR A 183 22.80 15.40 15.28
C TYR A 183 22.30 14.06 14.79
N ILE A 184 21.97 13.15 15.68
CA ILE A 184 21.27 11.90 15.32
C ILE A 184 19.78 12.19 15.13
N THR A 185 19.10 11.32 14.38
CA THR A 185 17.69 11.49 14.00
C THR A 185 16.79 11.67 15.22
N GLU A 186 16.99 10.90 16.30
CA GLU A 186 16.18 10.95 17.51
C GLU A 186 16.28 12.30 18.25
N GLU A 187 17.42 12.96 18.18
CA GLU A 187 17.64 14.27 18.82
C GLU A 187 17.02 15.42 18.03
N ILE A 188 17.07 15.32 16.70
CA ILE A 188 16.71 16.41 15.81
C ILE A 188 15.24 16.36 15.35
N PHE A 189 14.60 15.19 15.43
CA PHE A 189 13.21 15.01 15.02
C PHE A 189 12.27 15.93 15.82
N GLY A 190 11.40 16.65 15.14
CA GLY A 190 10.49 17.63 15.73
C GLY A 190 11.14 18.94 16.16
N GLN A 191 12.48 19.08 16.08
CA GLN A 191 13.17 20.32 16.40
C GLN A 191 13.02 21.36 15.28
N PRO A 192 13.10 22.66 15.60
CA PRO A 192 12.99 23.71 14.59
C PRO A 192 14.25 23.76 13.71
N LEU A 193 14.09 24.04 12.40
CA LEU A 193 15.17 24.21 11.45
C LEU A 193 16.21 25.26 11.87
N THR A 194 15.81 26.22 12.73
CA THR A 194 16.72 27.24 13.27
C THR A 194 17.88 26.66 14.09
N LEU A 195 17.76 25.40 14.54
CA LEU A 195 18.83 24.73 15.29
C LEU A 195 20.10 24.54 14.45
N ILE A 196 19.96 24.28 13.15
CA ILE A 196 21.06 24.06 12.21
C ILE A 196 21.47 25.34 11.45
N MET A 197 20.98 26.49 11.90
CA MET A 197 21.25 27.79 11.29
C MET A 197 22.05 28.70 12.21
N PRO A 198 23.08 29.40 11.72
CA PRO A 198 23.70 30.52 12.43
C PRO A 198 22.65 31.56 12.85
N THR A 199 22.89 32.20 13.99
CA THR A 199 21.96 33.16 14.60
C THR A 199 21.53 34.28 13.65
N ARG A 200 22.44 34.77 12.81
CA ARG A 200 22.18 35.82 11.80
C ARG A 200 21.09 35.47 10.76
N TYR A 201 20.81 34.22 10.54
CA TYR A 201 19.74 33.78 9.56
C TYR A 201 18.39 33.50 10.22
N ARG A 202 18.34 33.28 11.53
CA ARG A 202 17.13 32.76 12.22
C ARG A 202 15.95 33.70 12.11
N GLU A 203 16.15 35.00 12.33
CA GLU A 203 15.05 35.98 12.26
C GLU A 203 14.48 36.08 10.84
N ALA A 204 15.33 36.13 9.84
CA ALA A 204 14.92 36.18 8.44
C ALA A 204 14.17 34.90 8.01
N HIS A 205 14.60 33.73 8.53
CA HIS A 205 13.92 32.45 8.32
C HIS A 205 12.52 32.44 8.93
N ILE A 206 12.38 32.85 10.20
CA ILE A 206 11.08 32.90 10.89
C ILE A 206 10.10 33.82 10.14
N LYS A 207 10.52 35.05 9.81
CA LYS A 207 9.70 35.98 9.03
C LYS A 207 9.34 35.45 7.63
N GLY A 208 10.26 34.68 7.02
CA GLY A 208 10.04 34.02 5.75
C GLY A 208 8.96 32.94 5.84
N MET A 209 8.99 32.14 6.89
CA MET A 209 7.99 31.08 7.15
C MET A 209 6.62 31.68 7.46
N GLU A 210 6.51 32.71 8.30
CA GLU A 210 5.27 33.43 8.60
C GLU A 210 4.62 34.00 7.31
N ARG A 211 5.42 34.68 6.48
CA ARG A 211 4.95 35.19 5.21
C ARG A 211 4.47 34.08 4.27
N LEU A 212 5.19 32.97 4.21
CA LEU A 212 4.82 31.82 3.39
C LEU A 212 3.51 31.21 3.83
N GLN A 213 3.30 31.06 5.15
CA GLN A 213 2.03 30.61 5.74
C GLN A 213 0.87 31.57 5.42
N ALA A 214 1.12 32.87 5.50
CA ALA A 214 0.08 33.89 5.28
C ALA A 214 -0.29 34.07 3.80
N THR A 215 0.67 33.96 2.88
CA THR A 215 0.48 34.34 1.47
C THR A 215 0.61 33.19 0.46
N GLY A 216 1.12 32.04 0.88
CA GLY A 216 1.47 30.91 0.00
C GLY A 216 2.64 31.20 -0.95
N LYS A 217 3.28 32.38 -0.85
CA LYS A 217 4.38 32.80 -1.75
C LYS A 217 5.74 32.73 -1.06
N ALA A 218 6.60 31.85 -1.56
CA ALA A 218 7.98 31.78 -1.15
C ALA A 218 8.90 32.53 -2.14
N ARG A 219 9.94 33.18 -1.62
CA ARG A 219 10.95 33.87 -2.47
C ARG A 219 12.08 32.94 -2.91
N VAL A 220 12.30 31.87 -2.16
CA VAL A 220 13.51 31.03 -2.27
C VAL A 220 13.24 29.60 -2.72
N LEU A 221 11.97 29.21 -2.91
CA LEU A 221 11.63 27.88 -3.42
C LEU A 221 12.06 27.74 -4.89
N GLY A 222 12.65 26.59 -5.22
CA GLY A 222 13.16 26.31 -6.55
C GLY A 222 14.50 26.99 -6.89
N THR A 223 15.16 27.61 -5.91
CA THR A 223 16.50 28.24 -6.08
C THR A 223 17.53 27.53 -5.21
N THR A 224 18.81 27.64 -5.62
CA THR A 224 19.96 27.23 -4.81
C THR A 224 20.57 28.47 -4.15
N LEU A 225 20.77 28.39 -2.85
CA LEU A 225 21.33 29.47 -2.03
C LEU A 225 22.68 29.04 -1.48
N SER A 226 23.66 29.96 -1.51
CA SER A 226 24.95 29.80 -0.80
C SER A 226 24.81 30.45 0.58
N LEU A 227 24.91 29.66 1.63
CA LEU A 227 24.68 30.04 3.03
C LEU A 227 25.72 29.37 3.94
N HIS A 228 25.55 29.53 5.25
CA HIS A 228 26.30 28.76 6.25
C HIS A 228 25.33 27.90 7.07
N GLY A 229 25.71 26.64 7.29
CA GLY A 229 25.10 25.74 8.27
C GLY A 229 25.80 25.87 9.63
N LEU A 230 25.12 25.39 10.68
CA LEU A 230 25.64 25.32 12.04
C LEU A 230 25.61 23.87 12.51
N ARG A 231 26.78 23.30 12.81
CA ARG A 231 26.91 21.95 13.37
C ARG A 231 26.56 21.93 14.87
N LYS A 232 26.28 20.78 15.42
CA LYS A 232 26.02 20.55 16.84
C LYS A 232 27.15 21.07 17.76
N ASN A 233 28.40 20.99 17.31
CA ASN A 233 29.56 21.47 18.04
C ASN A 233 29.77 23.01 17.99
N GLY A 234 28.85 23.74 17.32
CA GLY A 234 28.92 25.19 17.17
C GLY A 234 29.75 25.69 15.98
N GLN A 235 30.34 24.79 15.19
CA GLN A 235 31.10 25.16 14.00
C GLN A 235 30.16 25.57 12.85
N GLU A 236 30.41 26.75 12.30
CA GLU A 236 29.79 27.19 11.05
C GLU A 236 30.59 26.67 9.85
N PHE A 237 29.88 26.32 8.75
CA PHE A 237 30.48 25.83 7.53
C PHE A 237 29.68 26.26 6.31
N PRO A 238 30.31 26.48 5.15
CA PRO A 238 29.59 26.90 3.95
C PRO A 238 28.80 25.77 3.33
N ILE A 239 27.59 26.09 2.91
CA ILE A 239 26.64 25.14 2.30
C ILE A 239 26.00 25.71 1.05
N GLU A 240 25.68 24.82 0.11
CA GLU A 240 24.66 25.04 -0.93
C GLU A 240 23.35 24.40 -0.48
N LEU A 241 22.27 25.20 -0.46
CA LEU A 241 20.93 24.77 -0.05
C LEU A 241 19.95 24.91 -1.20
N SER A 242 19.35 23.83 -1.65
CA SER A 242 18.22 23.82 -2.59
C SER A 242 16.93 23.51 -1.85
N LEU A 243 15.94 24.39 -1.97
CA LEU A 243 14.66 24.30 -1.27
C LEU A 243 13.52 23.99 -2.23
N ASN A 244 12.71 22.99 -1.89
CA ASN A 244 11.47 22.68 -2.58
C ASN A 244 10.31 22.55 -1.59
N SER A 245 9.09 22.60 -2.10
CA SER A 245 7.88 22.34 -1.33
C SER A 245 6.99 21.34 -2.04
N TRP A 246 6.28 20.55 -1.26
CA TRP A 246 5.21 19.70 -1.78
C TRP A 246 3.97 19.82 -0.89
N ASN A 247 2.82 19.48 -1.47
CA ASN A 247 1.57 19.55 -0.73
C ASN A 247 1.23 18.16 -0.16
N ASN A 248 1.08 18.09 1.15
CA ASN A 248 0.67 16.88 1.85
C ASN A 248 -0.74 17.05 2.45
N GLY A 249 -1.73 17.29 1.58
CA GLY A 249 -3.12 17.51 1.97
C GLY A 249 -3.41 18.95 2.44
N LYS A 250 -3.51 19.19 3.76
CA LYS A 250 -3.96 20.50 4.29
C LYS A 250 -2.88 21.59 4.31
N HIS A 251 -1.63 21.20 4.46
CA HIS A 251 -0.52 22.16 4.62
C HIS A 251 0.69 21.76 3.79
N PRO A 252 1.47 22.73 3.27
CA PRO A 252 2.70 22.46 2.56
C PRO A 252 3.77 21.88 3.51
N SER A 253 4.60 20.99 2.97
CA SER A 253 5.83 20.52 3.59
C SER A 253 7.02 20.95 2.74
N TYR A 254 8.22 20.94 3.30
CA TYR A 254 9.41 21.46 2.65
C TYR A 254 10.54 20.43 2.65
N SER A 255 11.32 20.40 1.58
CA SER A 255 12.57 19.64 1.49
C SER A 255 13.74 20.57 1.25
N GLY A 256 14.80 20.38 2.04
CA GLY A 256 16.10 21.00 1.85
C GLY A 256 17.11 19.93 1.43
N PHE A 257 17.78 20.18 0.31
CA PHE A 257 18.95 19.41 -0.11
C PHE A 257 20.17 20.29 0.18
N ILE A 258 21.06 19.81 1.05
CA ILE A 258 22.16 20.59 1.59
C ILE A 258 23.47 19.90 1.24
N ARG A 259 24.35 20.64 0.60
CA ARG A 259 25.70 20.19 0.25
C ARG A 259 26.74 21.00 1.01
N ASP A 260 27.66 20.32 1.66
CA ASP A 260 28.85 20.96 2.25
C ASP A 260 29.85 21.34 1.13
N ILE A 261 30.17 22.62 1.03
CA ILE A 261 31.09 23.14 0.00
C ILE A 261 32.43 23.60 0.59
N SER A 262 32.76 23.25 1.83
CA SER A 262 34.02 23.64 2.50
C SER A 262 35.24 23.25 1.69
N PHE A 263 35.22 22.10 1.03
CA PHE A 263 36.34 21.64 0.20
C PHE A 263 36.52 22.50 -1.06
N ARG A 264 35.44 22.97 -1.69
CA ARG A 264 35.53 23.84 -2.89
C ARG A 264 36.10 25.20 -2.59
N GLU A 265 35.76 25.79 -1.45
CA GLU A 265 36.31 27.11 -1.04
C GLU A 265 37.77 27.01 -0.71
N SER A 266 38.24 25.92 -0.07
CA SER A 266 39.69 25.72 0.20
C SER A 266 40.51 25.56 -1.07
N VAL A 267 40.01 24.84 -2.09
CA VAL A 267 40.69 24.66 -3.39
C VAL A 267 40.69 25.97 -4.20
N GLY A 268 39.59 26.72 -4.18
CA GLY A 268 39.49 28.03 -4.85
C GLY A 268 40.45 29.09 -4.27
N THR A 269 40.72 29.02 -2.97
CA THR A 269 41.72 29.91 -2.29
C THR A 269 43.14 29.54 -2.65
N ILE A 270 43.46 28.26 -2.82
CA ILE A 270 44.78 27.78 -3.25
C ILE A 270 45.11 28.20 -4.69
N GLN A 271 44.14 28.19 -5.61
CA GLN A 271 44.34 28.64 -6.98
C GLN A 271 44.54 30.14 -7.11
N LYS A 272 44.04 30.97 -6.20
CA LYS A 272 44.28 32.41 -6.17
C LYS A 272 45.66 32.80 -5.63
N VAL A 273 46.31 31.93 -4.85
CA VAL A 273 47.66 32.19 -4.28
C VAL A 273 48.80 31.79 -5.24
N THR A 274 48.50 31.04 -6.31
CA THR A 274 49.51 30.51 -7.24
C THR A 274 49.69 31.41 -8.51
N VAL A 275 49.08 32.60 -8.57
CA VAL A 275 49.14 33.54 -9.72
C VAL A 275 49.61 34.93 -9.26
N GLU A 276 50.58 34.99 -8.37
CA GLU A 276 51.44 36.19 -8.17
C GLU A 276 52.92 35.87 -8.42
#